data_ac6a58bff625220a674a94f03be45d3a
#
_entry.id   ac6a58bff625220a674a94f03be45d3a
#
_cell.length_a   1.000
_cell.length_b   1.000
_cell.length_c   1.000
_cell.angle_alpha   90.00
_cell.angle_beta   90.00
_cell.angle_gamma   90.00
#
_symmetry.space_group_name_H-M   'P 1'
#
loop_
_entity.id
_entity.type
_entity.pdbx_description
1 polymer ?
#
loop_
_entity_poly.entity_id
_entity_poly.type
_entity_poly.pdbx_seq_one_letter_code
_entity_poly.pdbx_strand_id
1 'polypeptide(L)'
;NPEKGLELLEDITPEILEQMKELCGMAAVSVKIKEHGQGLYVKCKIKTEADMITSVIRGTHTNLVYLEKNGKIIYEKNQENGQASDNALIEALKQMTIAQIRQVADTASEEELHFLMDGVEMNERLAAYSEDKKVGVGIADTLRSEKGSEVLKNDLLTRIMLKVSSAAESRLDGCPLPTMSSSGAGTKGLVVILPVSEAADALGVSMEKKVRALAIAHLVNRYINAYIGKLSPMCSCVMASSTAASVGIAYLLGGSDEQLGYAVRNMSGTVTGMICDGGKVGCAMKVATGSSAALLCALTAVHDAPLRVSDGICAETPEDCIRHM
;
A
#
# COMPACT_ATOMS: atom_id res chain seq x y z
N ASN A 1 20.22 -16.47 -6.97
CA ASN A 1 20.28 -16.57 -8.41
C ASN A 1 19.83 -15.22 -9.04
N PRO A 2 20.76 -14.39 -9.58
CA PRO A 2 20.42 -13.06 -10.11
C PRO A 2 19.49 -13.08 -11.34
N GLU A 3 19.39 -14.21 -12.05
CA GLU A 3 18.50 -14.35 -13.20
C GLU A 3 17.02 -14.38 -12.81
N LYS A 4 16.73 -14.70 -11.54
CA LYS A 4 15.38 -14.69 -10.98
C LYS A 4 14.84 -13.27 -10.69
N GLY A 5 15.62 -12.22 -10.89
CA GLY A 5 15.18 -10.83 -10.68
C GLY A 5 14.68 -10.58 -9.26
N LEU A 6 13.38 -10.27 -9.10
CA LEU A 6 12.77 -10.02 -7.79
C LEU A 6 12.61 -11.27 -6.92
N GLU A 7 12.68 -12.46 -7.50
CA GLU A 7 12.58 -13.75 -6.80
C GLU A 7 13.95 -14.34 -6.40
N LEU A 8 15.01 -13.53 -6.45
CA LEU A 8 16.39 -13.96 -6.21
C LEU A 8 16.63 -14.61 -4.85
N LEU A 9 15.76 -14.39 -3.88
CA LEU A 9 15.83 -14.95 -2.53
C LEU A 9 15.04 -16.28 -2.37
N GLU A 10 14.34 -16.74 -3.40
CA GLU A 10 13.50 -17.95 -3.33
C GLU A 10 14.31 -19.23 -3.02
N ASP A 11 15.56 -19.28 -3.51
CA ASP A 11 16.44 -20.46 -3.35
C ASP A 11 17.30 -20.41 -2.07
N ILE A 12 17.00 -19.52 -1.11
CA ILE A 12 17.78 -19.45 0.14
C ILE A 12 17.44 -20.66 1.01
N THR A 13 18.47 -21.48 1.25
CA THR A 13 18.40 -22.62 2.18
C THR A 13 18.86 -22.21 3.60
N PRO A 14 18.58 -23.04 4.63
CA PRO A 14 19.11 -22.81 5.97
C PRO A 14 20.64 -22.68 6.02
N GLU A 15 21.35 -23.44 5.18
CA GLU A 15 22.83 -23.42 5.11
C GLU A 15 23.32 -22.08 4.55
N ILE A 16 22.66 -21.55 3.49
CA ILE A 16 22.98 -20.23 2.93
C ILE A 16 22.69 -19.15 3.97
N LEU A 17 21.61 -19.28 4.74
CA LEU A 17 21.28 -18.31 5.79
C LEU A 17 22.34 -18.28 6.90
N GLU A 18 22.89 -19.44 7.31
CA GLU A 18 23.98 -19.48 8.29
C GLU A 18 25.27 -18.84 7.73
N GLN A 19 25.62 -19.12 6.48
CA GLN A 19 26.76 -18.46 5.81
C GLN A 19 26.59 -16.93 5.76
N MET A 20 25.39 -16.45 5.49
CA MET A 20 25.08 -15.01 5.52
C MET A 20 25.26 -14.42 6.91
N LYS A 21 24.84 -15.12 7.97
CA LYS A 21 25.04 -14.69 9.37
C LYS A 21 26.52 -14.63 9.72
N GLU A 22 27.32 -15.61 9.31
CA GLU A 22 28.76 -15.61 9.51
C GLU A 22 29.42 -14.41 8.83
N LEU A 23 29.11 -14.13 7.57
CA LEU A 23 29.63 -12.97 6.83
C LEU A 23 29.27 -11.64 7.52
N CYS A 24 28.04 -11.51 8.03
CA CYS A 24 27.63 -10.34 8.81
C CYS A 24 28.42 -10.22 10.11
N GLY A 25 28.68 -11.34 10.81
CA GLY A 25 29.48 -11.40 12.04
C GLY A 25 30.96 -11.02 11.83
N MET A 26 31.51 -11.29 10.64
CA MET A 26 32.88 -10.90 10.25
C MET A 26 33.00 -9.43 9.81
N ALA A 27 31.94 -8.62 9.93
CA ALA A 27 31.90 -7.27 9.41
C ALA A 27 32.17 -7.15 7.88
N ALA A 28 31.96 -8.25 7.14
CA ALA A 28 32.11 -8.30 5.70
C ALA A 28 30.97 -7.51 4.98
N VAL A 29 29.86 -7.26 5.69
CA VAL A 29 28.72 -6.48 5.21
C VAL A 29 28.59 -5.20 6.03
N SER A 30 28.50 -4.06 5.37
CA SER A 30 28.23 -2.78 6.02
C SER A 30 27.08 -2.05 5.33
N VAL A 31 26.15 -1.54 6.11
CA VAL A 31 25.03 -0.70 5.65
C VAL A 31 25.19 0.69 6.23
N LYS A 32 25.14 1.71 5.37
CA LYS A 32 25.27 3.12 5.76
C LYS A 32 24.11 3.92 5.21
N ILE A 33 23.59 4.82 6.03
CA ILE A 33 22.59 5.80 5.59
C ILE A 33 23.31 6.92 4.83
N LYS A 34 22.81 7.27 3.66
CA LYS A 34 23.28 8.44 2.93
C LYS A 34 22.65 9.69 3.53
N GLU A 35 23.46 10.52 4.15
CA GLU A 35 23.01 11.81 4.69
C GLU A 35 22.53 12.74 3.57
N HIS A 36 21.52 13.54 3.86
CA HIS A 36 20.91 14.52 2.93
C HIS A 36 20.40 13.95 1.60
N GLY A 37 20.10 12.63 1.54
CA GLY A 37 19.50 11.99 0.38
C GLY A 37 18.00 12.28 0.29
N GLN A 38 17.52 12.69 -0.89
CA GLN A 38 16.08 12.77 -1.17
C GLN A 38 15.65 11.61 -2.06
N GLY A 39 14.49 11.01 -1.73
CA GLY A 39 13.88 9.93 -2.50
C GLY A 39 14.62 8.58 -2.37
N LEU A 40 14.27 7.63 -3.25
CA LEU A 40 14.88 6.31 -3.26
C LEU A 40 16.30 6.38 -3.85
N TYR A 41 17.27 5.96 -3.07
CA TYR A 41 18.66 5.81 -3.51
C TYR A 41 19.28 4.60 -2.83
N VAL A 42 19.78 3.67 -3.61
CA VAL A 42 20.55 2.50 -3.13
C VAL A 42 21.83 2.41 -3.92
N LYS A 43 22.97 2.45 -3.24
CA LYS A 43 24.29 2.17 -3.81
C LYS A 43 24.82 0.88 -3.19
N CYS A 44 25.05 -0.12 -4.02
CA CYS A 44 25.66 -1.38 -3.61
C CYS A 44 27.10 -1.45 -4.14
N LYS A 45 28.04 -1.87 -3.29
CA LYS A 45 29.40 -2.21 -3.69
C LYS A 45 29.70 -3.63 -3.23
N ILE A 46 30.14 -4.46 -4.16
CA ILE A 46 30.59 -5.82 -3.89
C ILE A 46 32.06 -5.89 -4.28
N LYS A 47 32.89 -6.35 -3.34
CA LYS A 47 34.32 -6.57 -3.56
C LYS A 47 34.65 -8.04 -3.28
N THR A 48 35.21 -8.69 -4.28
CA THR A 48 35.77 -10.03 -4.19
C THR A 48 37.32 -9.94 -4.34
N GLU A 49 38.00 -11.06 -4.30
CA GLU A 49 39.44 -11.10 -4.58
C GLU A 49 39.79 -10.65 -6.03
N ALA A 50 38.92 -10.92 -6.97
CA ALA A 50 39.13 -10.65 -8.40
C ALA A 50 38.48 -9.36 -8.90
N ASP A 51 37.30 -9.01 -8.37
CA ASP A 51 36.45 -7.96 -8.92
C ASP A 51 35.91 -7.00 -7.85
N MET A 52 35.70 -5.75 -8.27
CA MET A 52 34.93 -4.75 -7.55
C MET A 52 33.79 -4.25 -8.45
N ILE A 53 32.55 -4.41 -7.98
CA ILE A 53 31.36 -3.99 -8.72
C ILE A 53 30.63 -2.94 -7.90
N THR A 54 30.22 -1.86 -8.55
CA THR A 54 29.38 -0.81 -7.98
C THR A 54 28.09 -0.68 -8.81
N SER A 55 26.93 -0.72 -8.17
CA SER A 55 25.64 -0.43 -8.78
C SER A 55 24.90 0.68 -8.04
N VAL A 56 24.08 1.45 -8.75
CA VAL A 56 23.23 2.49 -8.18
C VAL A 56 21.82 2.36 -8.74
N ILE A 57 20.84 2.26 -7.84
CA ILE A 57 19.42 2.35 -8.13
C ILE A 57 18.92 3.70 -7.61
N ARG A 58 18.08 4.40 -8.40
CA ARG A 58 17.55 5.71 -8.01
C ARG A 58 16.11 5.92 -8.49
N GLY A 59 15.30 6.56 -7.64
CA GLY A 59 13.93 6.97 -7.95
C GLY A 59 12.90 5.86 -7.84
N THR A 60 13.10 4.71 -8.49
CA THR A 60 12.26 3.50 -8.38
C THR A 60 13.12 2.28 -8.08
N HIS A 61 12.54 1.21 -7.51
CA HIS A 61 13.27 0.03 -7.05
C HIS A 61 13.96 -0.77 -8.17
N THR A 62 13.49 -0.64 -9.40
CA THR A 62 14.03 -1.34 -10.59
C THR A 62 14.84 -0.43 -11.51
N ASN A 63 14.98 0.86 -11.18
CA ASN A 63 15.68 1.81 -12.04
C ASN A 63 17.18 1.81 -11.71
N LEU A 64 17.91 0.86 -12.29
CA LEU A 64 19.38 0.87 -12.31
C LEU A 64 19.84 2.07 -13.14
N VAL A 65 20.61 2.96 -12.53
CA VAL A 65 21.14 4.17 -13.19
C VAL A 65 22.64 4.15 -13.40
N TYR A 66 23.36 3.25 -12.72
CA TYR A 66 24.81 3.14 -12.84
C TYR A 66 25.28 1.73 -12.52
N LEU A 67 26.22 1.24 -13.33
CA LEU A 67 26.94 -0.01 -13.10
C LEU A 67 28.40 0.15 -13.50
N GLU A 68 29.31 -0.18 -12.59
CA GLU A 68 30.76 -0.13 -12.78
C GLU A 68 31.39 -1.45 -12.38
N LYS A 69 32.40 -1.92 -13.14
CA LYS A 69 33.25 -3.05 -12.78
C LYS A 69 34.72 -2.64 -12.88
N ASN A 70 35.47 -2.79 -11.78
CA ASN A 70 36.90 -2.51 -11.70
C ASN A 70 37.29 -1.10 -12.18
N GLY A 71 36.48 -0.09 -11.85
CA GLY A 71 36.68 1.29 -12.30
C GLY A 71 36.22 1.60 -13.73
N LYS A 72 35.75 0.60 -14.48
CA LYS A 72 35.18 0.79 -15.81
C LYS A 72 33.66 0.87 -15.75
N ILE A 73 33.09 1.97 -16.23
CA ILE A 73 31.64 2.13 -16.34
C ILE A 73 31.12 1.17 -17.41
N ILE A 74 30.18 0.27 -17.02
CA ILE A 74 29.52 -0.68 -17.92
C ILE A 74 28.18 -0.13 -18.39
N TYR A 75 27.48 0.60 -17.49
CA TYR A 75 26.18 1.17 -17.78
C TYR A 75 25.99 2.47 -17.00
N GLU A 76 25.54 3.49 -17.70
CA GLU A 76 25.14 4.76 -17.11
C GLU A 76 23.91 5.29 -17.86
N LYS A 77 22.86 5.57 -17.11
CA LYS A 77 21.61 6.09 -17.64
C LYS A 77 21.58 7.61 -17.51
N ASN A 78 21.54 8.33 -18.60
CA ASN A 78 21.27 9.77 -18.60
C ASN A 78 19.87 10.03 -18.05
N GLN A 79 19.75 10.92 -17.07
CA GLN A 79 18.56 11.08 -16.22
C GLN A 79 17.32 11.71 -16.90
N GLU A 80 17.36 12.02 -18.20
CA GLU A 80 16.40 12.98 -18.79
C GLU A 80 15.09 12.40 -19.34
N ASN A 81 14.93 11.08 -19.57
CA ASN A 81 13.82 10.63 -20.44
C ASN A 81 12.76 9.69 -19.85
N GLY A 82 12.76 9.35 -18.56
CA GLY A 82 11.78 8.41 -18.01
C GLY A 82 10.82 8.96 -16.95
N GLN A 83 11.08 10.14 -16.42
CA GLN A 83 10.28 10.72 -15.33
C GLN A 83 9.28 11.81 -15.78
N ALA A 84 9.36 12.30 -17.00
CA ALA A 84 8.58 13.45 -17.44
C ALA A 84 7.07 13.13 -17.57
N SER A 85 6.70 11.96 -18.08
CA SER A 85 5.28 11.58 -18.25
C SER A 85 4.59 11.25 -16.94
N ASP A 86 5.26 10.52 -16.04
CA ASP A 86 4.72 10.20 -14.70
C ASP A 86 4.54 11.46 -13.86
N ASN A 87 5.46 12.42 -13.96
CA ASN A 87 5.37 13.69 -13.25
C ASN A 87 4.20 14.54 -13.76
N ALA A 88 3.95 14.59 -15.07
CA ALA A 88 2.85 15.35 -15.64
C ALA A 88 1.49 14.81 -15.19
N LEU A 89 1.31 13.50 -15.16
CA LEU A 89 0.08 12.85 -14.64
C LEU A 89 -0.11 13.10 -13.14
N ILE A 90 0.97 13.06 -12.35
CA ILE A 90 0.92 13.36 -10.92
C ILE A 90 0.52 14.81 -10.68
N GLU A 91 1.11 15.76 -11.41
CA GLU A 91 0.76 17.17 -11.28
C GLU A 91 -0.68 17.46 -11.74
N ALA A 92 -1.15 16.81 -12.82
CA ALA A 92 -2.54 16.89 -13.23
C ALA A 92 -3.49 16.34 -12.13
N LEU A 93 -3.15 15.18 -11.53
CA LEU A 93 -3.94 14.60 -10.45
C LEU A 93 -4.01 15.53 -9.22
N LYS A 94 -2.91 16.19 -8.85
CA LYS A 94 -2.87 17.17 -7.74
C LYS A 94 -3.80 18.38 -7.94
N GLN A 95 -4.16 18.70 -9.18
CA GLN A 95 -5.09 19.81 -9.47
C GLN A 95 -6.56 19.37 -9.38
N MET A 96 -6.83 18.07 -9.22
CA MET A 96 -8.20 17.55 -9.12
C MET A 96 -8.73 17.64 -7.69
N THR A 97 -10.04 17.71 -7.58
CA THR A 97 -10.78 17.51 -6.33
C THR A 97 -11.21 16.04 -6.18
N ILE A 98 -11.58 15.62 -4.97
CA ILE A 98 -12.14 14.27 -4.73
C ILE A 98 -13.40 14.04 -5.57
N ALA A 99 -14.25 15.07 -5.74
CA ALA A 99 -15.43 15.01 -6.61
C ALA A 99 -15.06 14.78 -8.10
N GLN A 100 -14.02 15.45 -8.60
CA GLN A 100 -13.52 15.23 -9.95
C GLN A 100 -12.91 13.84 -10.15
N ILE A 101 -12.20 13.31 -9.15
CA ILE A 101 -11.69 11.92 -9.15
C ILE A 101 -12.86 10.93 -9.25
N ARG A 102 -13.93 11.13 -8.49
CA ARG A 102 -15.15 10.34 -8.60
C ARG A 102 -15.74 10.42 -10.01
N GLN A 103 -15.87 11.63 -10.56
CA GLN A 103 -16.42 11.83 -11.89
C GLN A 103 -15.63 11.07 -12.97
N VAL A 104 -14.29 11.04 -12.88
CA VAL A 104 -13.45 10.25 -13.81
C VAL A 104 -13.82 8.77 -13.74
N ALA A 105 -13.96 8.21 -12.54
CA ALA A 105 -14.35 6.81 -12.38
C ALA A 105 -15.78 6.53 -12.84
N ASP A 106 -16.71 7.47 -12.65
CA ASP A 106 -18.10 7.32 -13.08
C ASP A 106 -18.26 7.43 -14.62
N THR A 107 -17.36 8.14 -15.30
CA THR A 107 -17.37 8.28 -16.78
C THR A 107 -16.65 7.15 -17.50
N ALA A 108 -15.74 6.42 -16.84
CA ALA A 108 -15.09 5.26 -17.40
C ALA A 108 -16.09 4.09 -17.59
N SER A 109 -15.94 3.35 -18.67
CA SER A 109 -16.74 2.15 -18.90
C SER A 109 -16.35 1.00 -17.97
N GLU A 110 -17.25 0.06 -17.73
CA GLU A 110 -16.94 -1.15 -16.95
C GLU A 110 -15.80 -1.92 -17.59
N GLU A 111 -15.76 -2.03 -18.93
CA GLU A 111 -14.69 -2.72 -19.66
C GLU A 111 -13.32 -2.11 -19.40
N GLU A 112 -13.21 -0.77 -19.42
CA GLU A 112 -11.97 -0.06 -19.10
C GLU A 112 -11.50 -0.28 -17.66
N LEU A 113 -12.41 -0.50 -16.72
CA LEU A 113 -12.10 -0.69 -15.30
C LEU A 113 -11.98 -2.16 -14.88
N HIS A 114 -12.40 -3.10 -15.72
CA HIS A 114 -12.51 -4.52 -15.36
C HIS A 114 -11.18 -5.15 -14.92
N PHE A 115 -10.05 -4.67 -15.46
CA PHE A 115 -8.70 -5.13 -15.05
C PHE A 115 -8.42 -4.96 -13.54
N LEU A 116 -9.15 -4.08 -12.84
CA LEU A 116 -9.04 -3.92 -11.40
C LEU A 116 -9.45 -5.19 -10.64
N MET A 117 -10.25 -6.06 -11.26
CA MET A 117 -10.62 -7.35 -10.68
C MET A 117 -9.45 -8.32 -10.59
N ASP A 118 -8.45 -8.22 -11.48
CA ASP A 118 -7.20 -8.99 -11.35
C ASP A 118 -6.52 -8.73 -10.02
N GLY A 119 -6.58 -7.47 -9.56
CA GLY A 119 -6.05 -7.06 -8.26
C GLY A 119 -6.83 -7.64 -7.08
N VAL A 120 -8.15 -7.75 -7.21
CA VAL A 120 -9.01 -8.40 -6.21
C VAL A 120 -8.62 -9.86 -6.09
N GLU A 121 -8.64 -10.60 -7.21
CA GLU A 121 -8.32 -12.02 -7.24
C GLU A 121 -6.91 -12.32 -6.69
N MET A 122 -5.92 -11.55 -7.11
CA MET A 122 -4.53 -11.70 -6.66
C MET A 122 -4.41 -11.51 -5.15
N ASN A 123 -5.04 -10.48 -4.58
CA ASN A 123 -4.93 -10.17 -3.16
C ASN A 123 -5.80 -11.09 -2.29
N GLU A 124 -6.91 -11.62 -2.82
CA GLU A 124 -7.71 -12.65 -2.14
C GLU A 124 -6.98 -13.98 -2.04
N ARG A 125 -6.20 -14.38 -3.06
CA ARG A 125 -5.32 -15.55 -2.97
C ARG A 125 -4.29 -15.42 -1.84
N LEU A 126 -3.76 -14.21 -1.61
CA LEU A 126 -2.88 -13.96 -0.46
C LEU A 126 -3.59 -14.10 0.87
N ALA A 127 -4.84 -13.63 0.97
CA ALA A 127 -5.64 -13.80 2.19
C ALA A 127 -5.93 -15.28 2.47
N ALA A 128 -6.31 -16.04 1.44
CA ALA A 128 -6.57 -17.47 1.53
C ALA A 128 -5.31 -18.28 1.91
N TYR A 129 -4.12 -17.84 1.52
CA TYR A 129 -2.87 -18.55 1.83
C TYR A 129 -2.66 -18.80 3.33
N SER A 130 -3.16 -17.93 4.19
CA SER A 130 -3.05 -18.05 5.65
C SER A 130 -4.14 -18.96 6.27
N GLU A 131 -5.07 -19.50 5.49
CA GLU A 131 -6.14 -20.39 6.03
C GLU A 131 -5.59 -21.73 6.45
N ASP A 132 -4.67 -22.28 5.64
CA ASP A 132 -4.09 -23.61 5.87
C ASP A 132 -2.64 -23.54 6.36
N LYS A 133 -2.10 -22.35 6.57
CA LYS A 133 -0.69 -22.15 6.93
C LYS A 133 -0.55 -21.16 8.07
N LYS A 134 0.25 -21.54 9.03
CA LYS A 134 0.64 -20.63 10.11
C LYS A 134 1.64 -19.64 9.57
N VAL A 135 1.21 -18.38 9.41
CA VAL A 135 2.01 -17.27 8.92
C VAL A 135 1.92 -16.08 9.88
N GLY A 136 2.94 -15.26 9.85
CA GLY A 136 2.96 -14.02 10.60
C GLY A 136 3.04 -14.18 12.11
N VAL A 137 2.38 -13.29 12.82
CA VAL A 137 2.30 -13.29 14.29
C VAL A 137 0.98 -13.85 14.83
N GLY A 138 0.09 -14.30 13.94
CA GLY A 138 -1.17 -14.95 14.29
C GLY A 138 -2.33 -14.00 14.51
N ILE A 139 -2.37 -12.84 13.89
CA ILE A 139 -3.51 -11.91 13.95
C ILE A 139 -4.73 -12.54 13.30
N ALA A 140 -4.57 -13.06 12.08
CA ALA A 140 -5.64 -13.74 11.36
C ALA A 140 -6.15 -14.99 12.12
N ASP A 141 -5.24 -15.80 12.67
CA ASP A 141 -5.58 -16.96 13.46
C ASP A 141 -6.37 -16.58 14.73
N THR A 142 -5.98 -15.47 15.36
CA THR A 142 -6.71 -14.93 16.52
C THR A 142 -8.14 -14.53 16.15
N LEU A 143 -8.32 -13.84 15.01
CA LEU A 143 -9.64 -13.43 14.54
C LEU A 143 -10.53 -14.64 14.16
N ARG A 144 -9.93 -15.71 13.59
CA ARG A 144 -10.64 -16.97 13.23
C ARG A 144 -10.92 -17.86 14.44
N SER A 145 -10.19 -17.69 15.55
CA SER A 145 -10.34 -18.54 16.74
C SER A 145 -11.78 -18.53 17.27
N GLU A 146 -12.15 -19.57 18.00
CA GLU A 146 -13.46 -19.67 18.67
C GLU A 146 -13.72 -18.42 19.53
N LYS A 147 -12.75 -18.02 20.35
CA LYS A 147 -12.84 -16.83 21.20
C LYS A 147 -12.92 -15.54 20.38
N GLY A 148 -12.14 -15.44 19.31
CA GLY A 148 -12.20 -14.29 18.40
C GLY A 148 -13.58 -14.15 17.76
N SER A 149 -14.12 -15.24 17.23
CA SER A 149 -15.43 -15.30 16.58
C SER A 149 -16.58 -15.08 17.58
N GLU A 150 -16.43 -15.52 18.82
CA GLU A 150 -17.39 -15.26 19.89
C GLU A 150 -17.50 -13.76 20.22
N VAL A 151 -16.36 -13.07 20.33
CA VAL A 151 -16.29 -11.65 20.72
C VAL A 151 -16.65 -10.72 19.56
N LEU A 152 -16.07 -10.94 18.37
CA LEU A 152 -16.17 -10.01 17.24
C LEU A 152 -17.32 -10.34 16.28
N LYS A 153 -17.89 -11.55 16.36
CA LYS A 153 -18.88 -12.03 15.41
C LYS A 153 -18.34 -12.10 13.97
N ASN A 154 -19.20 -12.50 13.02
CA ASN A 154 -18.86 -12.55 11.60
C ASN A 154 -19.59 -11.41 10.85
N ASP A 155 -19.35 -10.18 11.26
CA ASP A 155 -19.88 -8.99 10.61
C ASP A 155 -18.90 -8.48 9.53
N LEU A 156 -19.33 -7.45 8.79
CA LEU A 156 -18.51 -6.86 7.72
C LEU A 156 -17.18 -6.31 8.24
N LEU A 157 -17.20 -5.70 9.44
CA LEU A 157 -16.00 -5.13 10.05
C LEU A 157 -14.95 -6.21 10.31
N THR A 158 -15.36 -7.31 10.93
CA THR A 158 -14.50 -8.45 11.23
C THR A 158 -13.98 -9.12 9.96
N ARG A 159 -14.83 -9.29 8.94
CA ARG A 159 -14.40 -9.87 7.65
C ARG A 159 -13.35 -9.00 6.96
N ILE A 160 -13.53 -7.68 6.95
CA ILE A 160 -12.52 -6.74 6.42
C ILE A 160 -11.20 -6.87 7.18
N MET A 161 -11.24 -6.82 8.51
CA MET A 161 -10.05 -6.96 9.35
C MET A 161 -9.33 -8.29 9.11
N LEU A 162 -10.08 -9.38 9.07
CA LEU A 162 -9.56 -10.72 8.83
C LEU A 162 -8.90 -10.83 7.44
N LYS A 163 -9.61 -10.42 6.38
CA LYS A 163 -9.11 -10.51 5.00
C LYS A 163 -7.83 -9.69 4.81
N VAL A 164 -7.79 -8.47 5.32
CA VAL A 164 -6.63 -7.59 5.19
C VAL A 164 -5.45 -8.07 6.04
N SER A 165 -5.67 -8.49 7.29
CA SER A 165 -4.58 -9.01 8.12
C SER A 165 -4.02 -10.33 7.58
N SER A 166 -4.89 -11.24 7.13
CA SER A 166 -4.48 -12.51 6.49
C SER A 166 -3.54 -12.28 5.30
N ALA A 167 -3.95 -11.41 4.37
CA ALA A 167 -3.14 -11.10 3.20
C ALA A 167 -1.83 -10.38 3.58
N ALA A 168 -1.87 -9.50 4.57
CA ALA A 168 -0.70 -8.77 5.03
C ALA A 168 0.29 -9.69 5.76
N GLU A 169 -0.17 -10.58 6.64
CA GLU A 169 0.67 -11.57 7.30
C GLU A 169 1.32 -12.51 6.26
N SER A 170 0.52 -13.08 5.35
CA SER A 170 1.03 -13.95 4.28
C SER A 170 2.15 -13.26 3.48
N ARG A 171 1.88 -12.05 2.98
CA ARG A 171 2.86 -11.30 2.20
C ARG A 171 4.14 -10.96 2.97
N LEU A 172 3.99 -10.47 4.20
CA LEU A 172 5.12 -9.94 4.98
C LEU A 172 5.93 -11.04 5.67
N ASP A 173 5.39 -12.25 5.73
CA ASP A 173 6.09 -13.45 6.20
C ASP A 173 6.67 -14.29 5.05
N GLY A 174 6.71 -13.75 3.82
CA GLY A 174 7.43 -14.34 2.70
C GLY A 174 6.62 -15.33 1.84
N CYS A 175 5.31 -15.23 1.81
CA CYS A 175 4.50 -16.00 0.87
C CYS A 175 4.95 -15.74 -0.58
N PRO A 176 5.15 -16.82 -1.40
CA PRO A 176 5.66 -16.70 -2.77
C PRO A 176 4.59 -16.28 -3.79
N LEU A 177 3.43 -15.79 -3.35
CA LEU A 177 2.37 -15.32 -4.24
C LEU A 177 2.55 -13.83 -4.57
N PRO A 178 2.19 -13.43 -5.81
CA PRO A 178 2.22 -12.02 -6.19
C PRO A 178 1.20 -11.20 -5.42
N THR A 179 1.48 -9.89 -5.28
CA THR A 179 0.59 -8.93 -4.61
C THR A 179 0.28 -7.79 -5.55
N MET A 180 -0.99 -7.52 -5.82
CA MET A 180 -1.38 -6.31 -6.53
C MET A 180 -1.10 -5.09 -5.68
N SER A 181 -0.33 -4.15 -6.22
CA SER A 181 0.07 -2.93 -5.55
C SER A 181 -0.89 -1.76 -5.83
N SER A 182 -0.86 -0.75 -4.95
CA SER A 182 -1.40 0.57 -5.23
C SER A 182 -0.34 1.62 -4.92
N SER A 183 -0.18 2.59 -5.79
CA SER A 183 0.87 3.63 -5.65
C SER A 183 2.28 3.06 -5.40
N GLY A 184 2.60 1.92 -6.02
CA GLY A 184 3.91 1.30 -5.98
C GLY A 184 4.25 0.52 -4.70
N ALA A 185 3.26 0.17 -3.87
CA ALA A 185 3.48 -0.67 -2.69
C ALA A 185 2.39 -1.74 -2.55
N GLY A 186 2.80 -3.02 -2.37
CA GLY A 186 1.88 -4.15 -2.23
C GLY A 186 0.95 -4.02 -1.04
N THR A 187 1.46 -3.69 0.15
CA THR A 187 0.63 -3.50 1.35
C THR A 187 -0.41 -2.38 1.17
N LYS A 188 -0.09 -1.30 0.41
CA LYS A 188 -1.09 -0.29 0.03
C LYS A 188 -2.19 -0.89 -0.83
N GLY A 189 -1.83 -1.78 -1.78
CA GLY A 189 -2.81 -2.49 -2.61
C GLY A 189 -3.77 -3.36 -1.80
N LEU A 190 -3.26 -4.09 -0.80
CA LEU A 190 -4.11 -4.88 0.10
C LEU A 190 -5.18 -4.01 0.78
N VAL A 191 -4.78 -2.85 1.30
CA VAL A 191 -5.65 -1.94 2.05
C VAL A 191 -6.62 -1.17 1.15
N VAL A 192 -6.23 -0.86 -0.08
CA VAL A 192 -7.14 -0.20 -1.05
C VAL A 192 -8.17 -1.17 -1.59
N ILE A 193 -7.76 -2.40 -1.93
CA ILE A 193 -8.56 -3.34 -2.70
C ILE A 193 -9.50 -4.16 -1.80
N LEU A 194 -8.94 -4.84 -0.79
CA LEU A 194 -9.70 -5.84 -0.04
C LEU A 194 -10.88 -5.27 0.76
N PRO A 195 -10.77 -4.14 1.48
CA PRO A 195 -11.92 -3.57 2.20
C PRO A 195 -13.04 -3.12 1.26
N VAL A 196 -12.69 -2.52 0.12
CA VAL A 196 -13.67 -2.04 -0.87
C VAL A 196 -14.36 -3.23 -1.55
N SER A 197 -13.60 -4.25 -1.94
CA SER A 197 -14.16 -5.48 -2.51
C SER A 197 -15.10 -6.19 -1.54
N GLU A 198 -14.66 -6.39 -0.29
CA GLU A 198 -15.48 -7.04 0.74
C GLU A 198 -16.76 -6.26 1.06
N ALA A 199 -16.68 -4.92 1.11
CA ALA A 199 -17.85 -4.08 1.30
C ALA A 199 -18.81 -4.16 0.10
N ALA A 200 -18.30 -4.18 -1.14
CA ALA A 200 -19.12 -4.32 -2.34
C ALA A 200 -19.88 -5.64 -2.35
N ASP A 201 -19.22 -6.74 -2.01
CA ASP A 201 -19.81 -8.08 -1.95
C ASP A 201 -20.87 -8.17 -0.83
N ALA A 202 -20.58 -7.61 0.34
CA ALA A 202 -21.52 -7.57 1.46
C ALA A 202 -22.78 -6.74 1.17
N LEU A 203 -22.65 -5.67 0.38
CA LEU A 203 -23.76 -4.81 -0.05
C LEU A 203 -24.51 -5.35 -1.27
N GLY A 204 -24.00 -6.37 -1.93
CA GLY A 204 -24.62 -6.97 -3.13
C GLY A 204 -24.72 -5.99 -4.31
N VAL A 205 -23.74 -5.07 -4.46
CA VAL A 205 -23.75 -4.10 -5.55
C VAL A 205 -23.37 -4.74 -6.89
N SER A 206 -23.69 -4.07 -8.01
CA SER A 206 -23.31 -4.52 -9.34
C SER A 206 -21.78 -4.53 -9.53
N MET A 207 -21.28 -5.34 -10.48
CA MET A 207 -19.86 -5.35 -10.86
C MET A 207 -19.40 -3.97 -11.30
N GLU A 208 -20.19 -3.28 -12.10
CA GLU A 208 -19.92 -1.90 -12.52
C GLU A 208 -19.67 -0.97 -11.32
N LYS A 209 -20.54 -1.01 -10.30
CA LYS A 209 -20.37 -0.19 -9.09
C LYS A 209 -19.12 -0.60 -8.28
N LYS A 210 -18.84 -1.89 -8.22
CA LYS A 210 -17.64 -2.44 -7.54
C LYS A 210 -16.35 -1.94 -8.20
N VAL A 211 -16.21 -2.05 -9.54
CA VAL A 211 -14.98 -1.61 -10.23
C VAL A 211 -14.81 -0.10 -10.19
N ARG A 212 -15.90 0.68 -10.23
CA ARG A 212 -15.85 2.14 -10.04
C ARG A 212 -15.38 2.53 -8.64
N ALA A 213 -15.87 1.86 -7.60
CA ALA A 213 -15.41 2.08 -6.22
C ALA A 213 -13.92 1.76 -6.05
N LEU A 214 -13.45 0.67 -6.67
CA LEU A 214 -12.03 0.32 -6.70
C LEU A 214 -11.21 1.40 -7.43
N ALA A 215 -11.68 1.89 -8.59
CA ALA A 215 -11.02 2.96 -9.33
C ALA A 215 -10.90 4.24 -8.50
N ILE A 216 -11.97 4.68 -7.85
CA ILE A 216 -11.98 5.81 -6.93
C ILE A 216 -10.94 5.61 -5.83
N ALA A 217 -10.94 4.45 -5.17
CA ALA A 217 -10.01 4.16 -4.10
C ALA A 217 -8.55 4.17 -4.58
N HIS A 218 -8.24 3.60 -5.75
CA HIS A 218 -6.89 3.65 -6.33
C HIS A 218 -6.45 5.08 -6.67
N LEU A 219 -7.33 5.87 -7.29
CA LEU A 219 -7.04 7.26 -7.66
C LEU A 219 -6.85 8.14 -6.43
N VAL A 220 -7.72 8.03 -5.41
CA VAL A 220 -7.58 8.76 -4.14
C VAL A 220 -6.29 8.35 -3.42
N ASN A 221 -5.96 7.06 -3.38
CA ASN A 221 -4.68 6.61 -2.83
C ASN A 221 -3.49 7.22 -3.58
N ARG A 222 -3.56 7.28 -4.92
CA ARG A 222 -2.51 7.92 -5.73
C ARG A 222 -2.42 9.42 -5.48
N TYR A 223 -3.58 10.09 -5.35
CA TYR A 223 -3.69 11.51 -5.02
C TYR A 223 -3.01 11.84 -3.69
N ILE A 224 -3.34 11.13 -2.61
CA ILE A 224 -2.74 11.34 -1.31
C ILE A 224 -1.22 11.10 -1.36
N ASN A 225 -0.79 10.00 -2.01
CA ASN A 225 0.63 9.69 -2.15
C ASN A 225 1.41 10.70 -3.03
N ALA A 226 0.74 11.51 -3.83
CA ALA A 226 1.37 12.61 -4.55
C ALA A 226 1.84 13.74 -3.62
N TYR A 227 1.19 13.91 -2.47
CA TYR A 227 1.59 14.89 -1.44
C TYR A 227 2.56 14.31 -0.43
N ILE A 228 2.26 13.13 0.14
CA ILE A 228 3.08 12.55 1.22
C ILE A 228 4.32 11.78 0.71
N GLY A 229 4.42 11.55 -0.60
CA GLY A 229 5.49 10.77 -1.21
C GLY A 229 5.33 9.25 -1.09
N LYS A 230 6.26 8.52 -1.72
CA LYS A 230 6.25 7.04 -1.71
C LYS A 230 6.60 6.46 -0.35
N LEU A 231 7.49 7.14 0.39
CA LEU A 231 7.94 6.79 1.73
C LEU A 231 7.70 7.99 2.64
N SER A 232 7.10 7.75 3.77
CA SER A 232 6.74 8.77 4.76
C SER A 232 7.09 8.25 6.16
N PRO A 233 7.44 9.11 7.12
CA PRO A 233 7.55 8.73 8.53
C PRO A 233 6.20 8.29 9.12
N MET A 234 5.10 8.68 8.50
CA MET A 234 3.77 8.17 8.84
C MET A 234 3.46 6.90 8.07
N CYS A 235 2.63 6.02 8.64
CA CYS A 235 2.24 4.76 7.99
C CYS A 235 1.31 5.02 6.80
N SER A 236 1.88 5.27 5.61
CA SER A 236 1.09 5.57 4.41
C SER A 236 0.17 4.43 3.97
N CYS A 237 0.45 3.17 4.36
CA CYS A 237 -0.47 2.06 4.13
C CYS A 237 -1.77 2.21 4.92
N VAL A 238 -1.73 2.84 6.09
CA VAL A 238 -2.92 3.18 6.87
C VAL A 238 -3.44 4.55 6.49
N MET A 239 -2.63 5.59 6.62
CA MET A 239 -3.07 6.96 6.43
C MET A 239 -3.62 7.23 5.02
N ALA A 240 -2.87 6.88 3.96
CA ALA A 240 -3.32 7.12 2.60
C ALA A 240 -4.28 6.05 2.09
N SER A 241 -3.92 4.77 2.27
CA SER A 241 -4.67 3.68 1.64
C SER A 241 -5.99 3.38 2.35
N SER A 242 -6.03 3.48 3.69
CA SER A 242 -7.31 3.32 4.41
C SER A 242 -8.24 4.52 4.18
N THR A 243 -7.69 5.75 4.03
CA THR A 243 -8.49 6.91 3.63
C THR A 243 -9.11 6.69 2.25
N ALA A 244 -8.32 6.19 1.31
CA ALA A 244 -8.81 5.86 -0.02
C ALA A 244 -9.88 4.76 -0.01
N ALA A 245 -9.68 3.72 0.79
CA ALA A 245 -10.67 2.67 1.00
C ALA A 245 -11.96 3.22 1.62
N SER A 246 -11.87 4.15 2.59
CA SER A 246 -13.03 4.81 3.19
C SER A 246 -13.85 5.58 2.16
N VAL A 247 -13.19 6.30 1.24
CA VAL A 247 -13.88 7.00 0.14
C VAL A 247 -14.56 6.00 -0.80
N GLY A 248 -13.90 4.90 -1.17
CA GLY A 248 -14.49 3.85 -1.99
C GLY A 248 -15.70 3.19 -1.32
N ILE A 249 -15.63 2.91 -0.02
CA ILE A 249 -16.76 2.36 0.75
C ILE A 249 -17.91 3.37 0.86
N ALA A 250 -17.61 4.65 1.11
CA ALA A 250 -18.64 5.70 1.13
C ALA A 250 -19.37 5.82 -0.23
N TYR A 251 -18.64 5.69 -1.34
CA TYR A 251 -19.24 5.62 -2.68
C TYR A 251 -20.17 4.39 -2.84
N LEU A 252 -19.75 3.20 -2.38
CA LEU A 252 -20.58 2.00 -2.39
C LEU A 252 -21.88 2.19 -1.62
N LEU A 253 -21.83 2.90 -0.50
CA LEU A 253 -22.98 3.24 0.34
C LEU A 253 -23.88 4.33 -0.27
N GLY A 254 -23.53 4.89 -1.43
CA GLY A 254 -24.31 5.91 -2.12
C GLY A 254 -24.01 7.34 -1.68
N GLY A 255 -22.86 7.56 -1.06
CA GLY A 255 -22.43 8.89 -0.58
C GLY A 255 -22.37 9.94 -1.69
N SER A 256 -22.78 11.17 -1.36
CA SER A 256 -22.61 12.36 -2.20
C SER A 256 -21.15 12.80 -2.26
N ASP A 257 -20.80 13.72 -3.17
CA ASP A 257 -19.44 14.28 -3.25
C ASP A 257 -18.99 14.91 -1.93
N GLU A 258 -19.90 15.57 -1.23
CA GLU A 258 -19.63 16.13 0.09
C GLU A 258 -19.34 15.05 1.13
N GLN A 259 -20.11 13.96 1.13
CA GLN A 259 -19.94 12.82 2.02
C GLN A 259 -18.65 12.04 1.72
N LEU A 260 -18.23 11.95 0.46
CA LEU A 260 -16.89 11.43 0.12
C LEU A 260 -15.78 12.30 0.73
N GLY A 261 -15.96 13.61 0.72
CA GLY A 261 -15.08 14.57 1.40
C GLY A 261 -15.07 14.37 2.92
N TYR A 262 -16.22 14.09 3.53
CA TYR A 262 -16.34 13.76 4.96
C TYR A 262 -15.56 12.48 5.32
N ALA A 263 -15.59 11.46 4.46
CA ALA A 263 -14.79 10.25 4.67
C ALA A 263 -13.29 10.57 4.74
N VAL A 264 -12.78 11.44 3.87
CA VAL A 264 -11.39 11.93 3.92
C VAL A 264 -11.12 12.66 5.24
N ARG A 265 -11.99 13.60 5.63
CA ARG A 265 -11.83 14.37 6.88
C ARG A 265 -11.83 13.46 8.10
N ASN A 266 -12.78 12.54 8.18
CA ASN A 266 -12.87 11.59 9.30
C ASN A 266 -11.62 10.73 9.43
N MET A 267 -11.11 10.22 8.32
CA MET A 267 -9.87 9.45 8.30
C MET A 267 -8.65 10.29 8.68
N SER A 268 -8.55 11.53 8.18
CA SER A 268 -7.44 12.45 8.50
C SER A 268 -7.35 12.74 9.99
N GLY A 269 -8.49 13.00 10.64
CA GLY A 269 -8.53 13.25 12.08
C GLY A 269 -8.38 12.00 12.95
N THR A 270 -8.47 10.79 12.36
CA THR A 270 -8.46 9.53 13.13
C THR A 270 -7.12 8.80 13.07
N VAL A 271 -6.52 8.62 11.88
CA VAL A 271 -5.38 7.68 11.72
C VAL A 271 -4.05 8.33 11.38
N THR A 272 -3.98 9.65 11.17
CA THR A 272 -2.77 10.33 10.70
C THR A 272 -1.59 10.21 11.67
N GLY A 273 -1.82 10.02 12.95
CA GLY A 273 -0.77 9.87 13.96
C GLY A 273 -0.04 8.51 13.98
N MET A 274 -0.37 7.58 13.08
CA MET A 274 0.27 6.26 13.08
C MET A 274 1.65 6.32 12.41
N ILE A 275 2.70 6.01 13.17
CA ILE A 275 4.10 6.05 12.72
C ILE A 275 4.45 4.80 11.91
N CYS A 276 5.25 4.98 10.84
CA CYS A 276 5.88 3.91 10.10
C CYS A 276 7.25 3.56 10.71
N ASP A 277 7.47 2.28 10.94
CA ASP A 277 8.73 1.72 11.43
C ASP A 277 9.37 0.70 10.46
N GLY A 278 9.00 0.78 9.19
CA GLY A 278 9.44 -0.12 8.13
C GLY A 278 8.47 -1.29 7.89
N GLY A 279 8.61 -1.95 6.73
CA GLY A 279 7.77 -3.09 6.35
C GLY A 279 8.15 -4.35 7.13
N LYS A 280 7.22 -4.88 7.93
CA LYS A 280 7.39 -6.11 8.70
C LYS A 280 6.03 -6.73 9.03
N VAL A 281 6.02 -7.95 9.50
CA VAL A 281 4.79 -8.72 9.80
C VAL A 281 3.82 -7.95 10.72
N GLY A 282 4.32 -7.20 11.69
CA GLY A 282 3.49 -6.37 12.57
C GLY A 282 2.69 -5.27 11.86
N CYS A 283 2.98 -4.97 10.59
CA CYS A 283 2.15 -4.09 9.78
C CYS A 283 0.73 -4.65 9.56
N ALA A 284 0.55 -5.97 9.66
CA ALA A 284 -0.77 -6.60 9.55
C ALA A 284 -1.76 -6.06 10.60
N MET A 285 -1.30 -5.82 11.84
CA MET A 285 -2.13 -5.18 12.87
C MET A 285 -2.51 -3.74 12.50
N LYS A 286 -1.53 -2.98 11.98
CA LYS A 286 -1.77 -1.59 11.56
C LYS A 286 -2.80 -1.51 10.44
N VAL A 287 -2.68 -2.37 9.41
CA VAL A 287 -3.61 -2.35 8.28
C VAL A 287 -5.00 -2.88 8.63
N ALA A 288 -5.11 -3.86 9.53
CA ALA A 288 -6.40 -4.28 10.08
C ALA A 288 -7.10 -3.11 10.80
N THR A 289 -6.37 -2.40 11.68
CA THR A 289 -6.88 -1.21 12.38
C THR A 289 -7.27 -0.10 11.40
N GLY A 290 -6.44 0.19 10.41
CA GLY A 290 -6.74 1.21 9.41
C GLY A 290 -7.96 0.86 8.56
N SER A 291 -8.12 -0.41 8.20
CA SER A 291 -9.27 -0.88 7.41
C SER A 291 -10.56 -0.88 8.22
N SER A 292 -10.51 -1.17 9.52
CA SER A 292 -11.68 -1.01 10.40
C SER A 292 -12.08 0.46 10.55
N ALA A 293 -11.11 1.36 10.71
CA ALA A 293 -11.36 2.80 10.72
C ALA A 293 -11.97 3.28 9.39
N ALA A 294 -11.53 2.73 8.25
CA ALA A 294 -12.07 3.10 6.94
C ALA A 294 -13.58 2.83 6.83
N LEU A 295 -14.04 1.66 7.31
CA LEU A 295 -15.48 1.35 7.32
C LEU A 295 -16.24 2.28 8.27
N LEU A 296 -15.75 2.51 9.48
CA LEU A 296 -16.39 3.40 10.45
C LEU A 296 -16.49 4.84 9.91
N CYS A 297 -15.39 5.36 9.35
CA CYS A 297 -15.35 6.71 8.79
C CYS A 297 -16.25 6.86 7.57
N ALA A 298 -16.38 5.82 6.72
CA ALA A 298 -17.32 5.82 5.61
C ALA A 298 -18.78 5.85 6.10
N LEU A 299 -19.13 5.02 7.08
CA LEU A 299 -20.47 4.97 7.67
C LEU A 299 -20.85 6.32 8.30
N THR A 300 -19.97 6.90 9.11
CA THR A 300 -20.23 8.22 9.72
C THR A 300 -20.31 9.33 8.67
N ALA A 301 -19.53 9.26 7.61
CA ALA A 301 -19.56 10.24 6.52
C ALA A 301 -20.91 10.24 5.80
N VAL A 302 -21.46 9.06 5.42
CA VAL A 302 -22.75 8.98 4.72
C VAL A 302 -23.94 9.27 5.62
N HIS A 303 -23.73 9.38 6.93
CA HIS A 303 -24.73 9.84 7.91
C HIS A 303 -24.55 11.31 8.32
N ASP A 304 -23.81 12.09 7.53
CA ASP A 304 -23.55 13.52 7.76
C ASP A 304 -22.94 13.81 9.15
N ALA A 305 -22.03 12.93 9.59
CA ALA A 305 -21.31 13.05 10.85
C ALA A 305 -19.79 13.24 10.63
N PRO A 306 -19.34 14.34 10.01
CA PRO A 306 -17.93 14.64 9.82
C PRO A 306 -17.30 15.15 11.12
N LEU A 307 -16.02 14.87 11.32
CA LEU A 307 -15.20 15.58 12.32
C LEU A 307 -15.22 17.09 12.05
N ARG A 308 -15.03 17.88 13.09
CA ARG A 308 -15.01 19.34 12.98
C ARG A 308 -13.71 19.81 12.30
N VAL A 309 -13.77 20.92 11.64
CA VAL A 309 -12.59 21.57 11.01
C VAL A 309 -11.48 21.85 12.02
N SER A 310 -11.86 22.07 13.28
CA SER A 310 -10.95 22.34 14.40
C SER A 310 -10.30 21.06 14.99
N ASP A 311 -10.68 19.88 14.54
CA ASP A 311 -10.21 18.64 15.12
C ASP A 311 -8.93 18.15 14.44
N GLY A 312 -7.82 18.11 15.18
CA GLY A 312 -6.54 17.60 14.69
C GLY A 312 -6.03 18.37 13.46
N ILE A 313 -5.82 17.64 12.37
CA ILE A 313 -5.37 18.18 11.08
C ILE A 313 -6.52 18.40 10.08
N CYS A 314 -7.77 18.31 10.54
CA CYS A 314 -8.95 18.53 9.68
C CYS A 314 -8.96 19.94 9.09
N ALA A 315 -9.64 20.11 7.97
CA ALA A 315 -9.78 21.36 7.24
C ALA A 315 -11.16 21.47 6.60
N GLU A 316 -11.48 22.62 5.99
CA GLU A 316 -12.76 22.88 5.32
C GLU A 316 -12.96 21.94 4.12
N THR A 317 -11.91 21.73 3.33
CA THR A 317 -11.95 20.87 2.15
C THR A 317 -11.21 19.55 2.39
N PRO A 318 -11.63 18.43 1.75
CA PRO A 318 -10.90 17.18 1.83
C PRO A 318 -9.47 17.29 1.26
N GLU A 319 -9.26 18.14 0.26
CA GLU A 319 -7.96 18.41 -0.35
C GLU A 319 -7.01 19.08 0.65
N ASP A 320 -7.52 20.03 1.47
CA ASP A 320 -6.72 20.65 2.51
C ASP A 320 -6.42 19.69 3.66
N CYS A 321 -7.36 18.82 4.05
CA CYS A 321 -7.06 17.73 4.98
C CYS A 321 -5.88 16.87 4.50
N ILE A 322 -5.84 16.56 3.19
CA ILE A 322 -4.75 15.78 2.58
C ILE A 322 -3.44 16.58 2.56
N ARG A 323 -3.47 17.89 2.32
CA ARG A 323 -2.27 18.73 2.36
C ARG A 323 -1.68 18.89 3.77
N HIS A 324 -2.52 18.74 4.80
CA HIS A 324 -2.06 18.78 6.19
C HIS A 324 -1.43 17.45 6.66
N MET A 325 -1.58 16.37 5.90
CA MET A 325 -0.92 15.08 6.17
C MET A 325 0.59 15.18 5.93
#